data_5959625900dc8b37ec106ecc8e57392a
#
_entry.id   5959625900dc8b37ec106ecc8e57392a
#
_cell.length_a   1.000
_cell.length_b   1.000
_cell.length_c   1.000
_cell.angle_alpha   90.00
_cell.angle_beta   90.00
_cell.angle_gamma   90.00
#
_symmetry.space_group_name_H-M   'P 1'
#
loop_
_entity.id
_entity.type
_entity.pdbx_description
1 polymer ?
#
loop_
_entity_poly.entity_id
_entity_poly.type
_entity_poly.pdbx_seq_one_letter_code
_entity_poly.pdbx_strand_id
1 'polypeptide(L)'
;MQQKIIILDFGSQTTQLIGRRVRELDTFCEILPYNKFPKDDPSVIGVILSGSPYSVHDPEAFKVDLSQFVGKVPVLGICYGAQFISHTLGGKVEKADSREYGRANLETINLYNPLFKGFDRGSQVWMSHGDTITAIPEGFEVIGSTHDVKYAAFATSPDPSKGGECLRAEDTGRPSSPSGRSEGVWAVQFHPEVFHSLQGTLLLKNFVVDICGSRQEWSAASFVDSTVAELKAQLGQDRVILGLSGGVDSSVAAVLLNRAIGDRLTCIFVDHGMLRKNEFRQVMDDYKVLGLNVIGVDASEKFFADLAGVSDPEQKRKIIGRDFVEVFNAEAKKITDAKWLAQGTIYPDRIESLNITGKVIKSHHNVGGLPKEMNLQLCEPLKWLFKDEVRRVGRQLGMPEHLITRHPFPGPGLAVRILGDITPEKVRILQDADDIYIKGLRAYKVRLSGEEARKVLAAGVPADMKDGTIEVSLYDQVWQAGVILLSTVRSVGVMGDERTYEHPVALRAVTSTDAMTADWAHLPYDFMAKVSNEIINKVRGVNRVCYDISSKPPATIEWE
;
A
#
# COMPACT_ATOMS: atom_id res chain seq x y z
N MET A 1 -21.55 -16.37 -2.37
CA MET A 1 -21.10 -15.12 -3.03
C MET A 1 -20.42 -14.27 -1.96
N GLN A 2 -19.20 -13.81 -2.20
CA GLN A 2 -18.42 -13.01 -1.24
C GLN A 2 -19.06 -11.64 -1.04
N GLN A 3 -19.35 -11.28 0.21
CA GLN A 3 -19.88 -9.95 0.54
C GLN A 3 -18.82 -8.88 0.31
N LYS A 4 -19.22 -7.68 -0.15
CA LYS A 4 -18.31 -6.56 -0.35
C LYS A 4 -18.88 -5.21 0.02
N ILE A 5 -17.99 -4.32 0.49
CA ILE A 5 -18.24 -2.89 0.62
C ILE A 5 -17.74 -2.19 -0.65
N ILE A 6 -18.54 -1.34 -1.24
CA ILE A 6 -18.09 -0.46 -2.34
C ILE A 6 -17.64 0.86 -1.75
N ILE A 7 -16.44 1.28 -2.14
CA ILE A 7 -15.89 2.60 -1.80
C ILE A 7 -15.88 3.41 -3.10
N LEU A 8 -16.70 4.45 -3.16
CA LEU A 8 -16.70 5.38 -4.29
C LEU A 8 -15.64 6.45 -4.06
N ASP A 9 -14.67 6.49 -4.98
CA ASP A 9 -13.52 7.38 -4.90
C ASP A 9 -13.80 8.72 -5.59
N PHE A 10 -13.77 9.79 -4.81
CA PHE A 10 -13.87 11.17 -5.27
C PHE A 10 -12.49 11.87 -5.37
N GLY A 11 -11.40 11.11 -5.47
CA GLY A 11 -10.05 11.65 -5.65
C GLY A 11 -9.31 11.99 -4.37
N SER A 12 -9.76 11.48 -3.22
CA SER A 12 -9.04 11.67 -1.96
C SER A 12 -7.74 10.88 -1.93
N GLN A 13 -6.70 11.49 -1.38
CA GLN A 13 -5.45 10.80 -1.08
C GLN A 13 -5.63 9.69 -0.03
N THR A 14 -6.68 9.75 0.78
CA THR A 14 -6.96 8.80 1.87
C THR A 14 -7.93 7.68 1.47
N THR A 15 -8.44 7.64 0.25
CA THR A 15 -9.38 6.60 -0.19
C THR A 15 -8.83 5.18 0.01
N GLN A 16 -7.55 4.99 -0.31
CA GLN A 16 -6.89 3.68 -0.11
C GLN A 16 -6.80 3.30 1.38
N LEU A 17 -6.69 4.27 2.29
CA LEU A 17 -6.70 4.01 3.74
C LEU A 17 -8.09 3.52 4.19
N ILE A 18 -9.17 4.08 3.65
CA ILE A 18 -10.54 3.56 3.92
C ILE A 18 -10.59 2.08 3.53
N GLY A 19 -10.14 1.74 2.32
CA GLY A 19 -10.09 0.37 1.84
C GLY A 19 -9.28 -0.56 2.76
N ARG A 20 -8.10 -0.14 3.19
CA ARG A 20 -7.26 -0.91 4.13
C ARG A 20 -7.96 -1.13 5.46
N ARG A 21 -8.60 -0.11 6.04
CA ARG A 21 -9.37 -0.25 7.30
C ARG A 21 -10.52 -1.24 7.17
N VAL A 22 -11.23 -1.24 6.04
CA VAL A 22 -12.29 -2.25 5.78
C VAL A 22 -11.69 -3.66 5.69
N ARG A 23 -10.54 -3.81 5.03
CA ARG A 23 -9.83 -5.10 4.91
C ARG A 23 -9.25 -5.60 6.23
N GLU A 24 -8.82 -4.70 7.11
CA GLU A 24 -8.40 -5.03 8.49
C GLU A 24 -9.54 -5.62 9.34
N LEU A 25 -10.80 -5.41 8.90
CA LEU A 25 -12.00 -6.01 9.50
C LEU A 25 -12.41 -7.32 8.78
N ASP A 26 -11.50 -7.99 8.13
CA ASP A 26 -11.72 -9.23 7.38
C ASP A 26 -12.92 -9.15 6.40
N THR A 27 -13.13 -7.97 5.82
CA THR A 27 -14.21 -7.68 4.89
C THR A 27 -13.64 -7.27 3.53
N PHE A 28 -14.10 -7.90 2.47
CA PHE A 28 -13.72 -7.51 1.12
C PHE A 28 -14.31 -6.15 0.76
N CYS A 29 -13.52 -5.28 0.14
CA CYS A 29 -14.00 -4.03 -0.43
C CYS A 29 -13.42 -3.80 -1.82
N GLU A 30 -14.14 -3.02 -2.61
CA GLU A 30 -13.74 -2.60 -3.94
C GLU A 30 -13.79 -1.08 -4.03
N ILE A 31 -12.66 -0.46 -4.40
CA ILE A 31 -12.56 0.97 -4.63
C ILE A 31 -12.83 1.22 -6.11
N LEU A 32 -13.84 2.00 -6.40
CA LEU A 32 -14.28 2.30 -7.76
C LEU A 32 -14.34 3.82 -7.96
N PRO A 33 -14.10 4.32 -9.19
CA PRO A 33 -14.40 5.70 -9.52
C PRO A 33 -15.85 6.06 -9.14
N TYR A 34 -16.06 7.30 -8.68
CA TYR A 34 -17.35 7.78 -8.16
C TYR A 34 -18.57 7.45 -9.02
N ASN A 35 -18.41 7.31 -10.34
CA ASN A 35 -19.46 7.07 -11.33
C ASN A 35 -19.57 5.61 -11.79
N LYS A 36 -18.91 4.65 -11.11
CA LYS A 36 -18.84 3.23 -11.50
C LYS A 36 -19.48 2.30 -10.47
N PHE A 37 -20.53 2.75 -9.80
CA PHE A 37 -21.27 1.89 -8.88
C PHE A 37 -21.83 0.65 -9.62
N PRO A 38 -21.63 -0.59 -9.13
CA PRO A 38 -22.13 -1.81 -9.74
C PRO A 38 -23.63 -1.95 -9.42
N LYS A 39 -24.47 -1.59 -10.40
CA LYS A 39 -25.92 -1.72 -10.25
C LYS A 39 -26.31 -3.20 -10.12
N ASP A 40 -27.27 -3.47 -9.23
CA ASP A 40 -27.89 -4.80 -9.06
C ASP A 40 -26.92 -5.94 -8.67
N ASP A 41 -25.78 -5.61 -8.05
CA ASP A 41 -24.85 -6.60 -7.50
C ASP A 41 -25.28 -7.00 -6.09
N PRO A 42 -25.83 -8.21 -5.87
CA PRO A 42 -26.32 -8.65 -4.58
C PRO A 42 -25.22 -8.92 -3.55
N SER A 43 -23.95 -8.91 -3.96
CA SER A 43 -22.82 -9.06 -3.05
C SER A 43 -22.48 -7.75 -2.32
N VAL A 44 -22.98 -6.61 -2.79
CA VAL A 44 -22.78 -5.30 -2.14
C VAL A 44 -23.63 -5.22 -0.88
N ILE A 45 -22.96 -5.03 0.26
CA ILE A 45 -23.60 -4.94 1.57
C ILE A 45 -23.57 -3.54 2.17
N GLY A 46 -22.84 -2.61 1.59
CA GLY A 46 -22.74 -1.22 2.02
C GLY A 46 -21.90 -0.39 1.07
N VAL A 47 -22.03 0.93 1.17
CA VAL A 47 -21.32 1.92 0.33
C VAL A 47 -20.64 2.94 1.23
N ILE A 48 -19.39 3.27 0.91
CA ILE A 48 -18.65 4.38 1.52
C ILE A 48 -18.33 5.41 0.44
N LEU A 49 -18.68 6.67 0.68
CA LEU A 49 -18.30 7.81 -0.16
C LEU A 49 -17.04 8.45 0.44
N SER A 50 -15.96 8.52 -0.31
CA SER A 50 -14.67 9.03 0.18
C SER A 50 -14.64 10.57 0.30
N GLY A 51 -13.55 11.10 0.82
CA GLY A 51 -13.20 12.51 0.71
C GLY A 51 -12.85 12.93 -0.72
N SER A 52 -12.60 14.24 -0.90
CA SER A 52 -12.15 14.84 -2.16
C SER A 52 -11.34 16.11 -1.89
N PRO A 53 -10.40 16.48 -2.77
CA PRO A 53 -9.76 17.79 -2.73
C PRO A 53 -10.65 18.93 -3.31
N TYR A 54 -11.80 18.59 -3.90
CA TYR A 54 -12.73 19.53 -4.56
C TYR A 54 -13.86 19.97 -3.63
N SER A 55 -14.54 21.08 -4.00
CA SER A 55 -15.77 21.56 -3.37
C SER A 55 -17.00 20.99 -4.06
N VAL A 56 -18.10 20.80 -3.32
CA VAL A 56 -19.41 20.47 -3.91
C VAL A 56 -19.98 21.61 -4.77
N HIS A 57 -19.43 22.82 -4.65
CA HIS A 57 -19.81 24.01 -5.38
C HIS A 57 -18.97 24.25 -6.65
N ASP A 58 -17.93 23.45 -6.88
CA ASP A 58 -17.10 23.60 -8.07
C ASP A 58 -17.93 23.34 -9.35
N PRO A 59 -17.69 24.05 -10.43
CA PRO A 59 -18.41 23.85 -11.70
C PRO A 59 -18.30 22.43 -12.24
N GLU A 60 -17.19 21.76 -11.90
CA GLU A 60 -16.89 20.37 -12.28
C GLU A 60 -17.13 19.39 -11.12
N ALA A 61 -17.93 19.78 -10.12
CA ALA A 61 -18.27 18.92 -8.98
C ALA A 61 -18.81 17.56 -9.44
N PHE A 62 -18.45 16.53 -8.71
CA PHE A 62 -18.83 15.16 -9.03
C PHE A 62 -20.36 14.99 -9.01
N LYS A 63 -20.88 14.26 -10.00
CA LYS A 63 -22.31 13.93 -10.09
C LYS A 63 -22.49 12.44 -9.91
N VAL A 64 -23.13 12.07 -8.81
CA VAL A 64 -23.51 10.69 -8.50
C VAL A 64 -25.01 10.64 -8.23
N ASP A 65 -25.65 9.69 -8.85
CA ASP A 65 -27.07 9.41 -8.57
C ASP A 65 -27.15 8.54 -7.30
N LEU A 66 -27.49 9.16 -6.18
CA LEU A 66 -27.62 8.50 -4.88
C LEU A 66 -28.73 7.44 -4.85
N SER A 67 -29.76 7.53 -5.71
CA SER A 67 -30.87 6.57 -5.78
C SER A 67 -30.41 5.15 -6.17
N GLN A 68 -29.19 5.02 -6.69
CA GLN A 68 -28.63 3.73 -7.04
C GLN A 68 -28.38 2.85 -5.81
N PHE A 69 -28.12 3.45 -4.64
CA PHE A 69 -27.75 2.72 -3.42
C PHE A 69 -28.40 3.24 -2.13
N VAL A 70 -28.78 4.52 -2.04
CA VAL A 70 -29.54 5.04 -0.88
C VAL A 70 -30.92 4.37 -0.83
N GLY A 71 -31.34 3.92 0.36
CA GLY A 71 -32.56 3.16 0.56
C GLY A 71 -32.47 1.69 0.12
N LYS A 72 -31.28 1.21 -0.30
CA LYS A 72 -31.07 -0.19 -0.71
C LYS A 72 -30.00 -0.89 0.13
N VAL A 73 -28.95 -0.15 0.51
CA VAL A 73 -27.88 -0.61 1.38
C VAL A 73 -27.43 0.54 2.31
N PRO A 74 -26.82 0.24 3.46
CA PRO A 74 -26.21 1.26 4.33
C PRO A 74 -25.17 2.12 3.59
N VAL A 75 -25.19 3.43 3.84
CA VAL A 75 -24.29 4.40 3.21
C VAL A 75 -23.53 5.19 4.28
N LEU A 76 -22.22 5.32 4.15
CA LEU A 76 -21.37 6.19 4.97
C LEU A 76 -20.68 7.24 4.10
N GLY A 77 -20.95 8.52 4.34
CA GLY A 77 -20.19 9.63 3.75
C GLY A 77 -19.07 10.08 4.67
N ILE A 78 -17.84 10.22 4.13
CA ILE A 78 -16.65 10.69 4.84
C ILE A 78 -16.18 12.00 4.22
N CYS A 79 -16.05 13.07 5.03
CA CYS A 79 -15.57 14.40 4.64
C CYS A 79 -16.36 14.95 3.43
N TYR A 80 -15.78 14.97 2.23
CA TYR A 80 -16.49 15.36 1.01
C TYR A 80 -17.74 14.49 0.76
N GLY A 81 -17.67 13.19 1.02
CA GLY A 81 -18.84 12.30 0.92
C GLY A 81 -20.00 12.73 1.81
N ALA A 82 -19.72 13.23 3.01
CA ALA A 82 -20.72 13.80 3.91
C ALA A 82 -21.30 15.12 3.37
N GLN A 83 -20.43 15.99 2.84
CA GLN A 83 -20.86 17.25 2.18
C GLN A 83 -21.71 16.96 0.95
N PHE A 84 -21.30 15.99 0.13
CA PHE A 84 -22.03 15.58 -1.06
C PHE A 84 -23.43 15.05 -0.73
N ILE A 85 -23.56 14.19 0.28
CA ILE A 85 -24.85 13.70 0.79
C ILE A 85 -25.72 14.89 1.24
N SER A 86 -25.16 15.76 2.09
CA SER A 86 -25.90 16.92 2.58
C SER A 86 -26.40 17.82 1.45
N HIS A 87 -25.50 18.21 0.54
CA HIS A 87 -25.82 19.08 -0.59
C HIS A 87 -26.87 18.46 -1.52
N THR A 88 -26.71 17.19 -1.86
CA THR A 88 -27.60 16.52 -2.82
C THR A 88 -29.00 16.27 -2.27
N LEU A 89 -29.13 16.04 -0.96
CA LEU A 89 -30.41 15.75 -0.31
C LEU A 89 -31.08 17.00 0.30
N GLY A 90 -30.62 18.21 -0.04
CA GLY A 90 -31.28 19.47 0.32
C GLY A 90 -30.77 20.13 1.61
N GLY A 91 -29.66 19.68 2.16
CA GLY A 91 -28.92 20.40 3.20
C GLY A 91 -28.11 21.56 2.62
N LYS A 92 -27.26 22.17 3.43
CA LYS A 92 -26.40 23.29 3.04
C LYS A 92 -24.94 23.01 3.38
N VAL A 93 -24.07 23.31 2.41
CA VAL A 93 -22.62 23.29 2.54
C VAL A 93 -22.14 24.69 2.17
N GLU A 94 -21.30 25.28 2.98
CA GLU A 94 -20.80 26.63 2.75
C GLU A 94 -19.29 26.64 2.93
N LYS A 95 -18.61 27.59 2.28
CA LYS A 95 -17.19 27.78 2.48
C LYS A 95 -16.95 28.21 3.92
N ALA A 96 -16.09 27.51 4.63
CA ALA A 96 -15.78 27.87 6.01
C ALA A 96 -15.00 29.19 6.07
N ASP A 97 -15.33 30.06 7.03
CA ASP A 97 -14.60 31.33 7.27
C ASP A 97 -13.15 31.05 7.72
N SER A 98 -12.92 29.96 8.41
CA SER A 98 -11.60 29.42 8.76
C SER A 98 -11.48 27.99 8.28
N ARG A 99 -10.32 27.64 7.71
CA ARG A 99 -10.03 26.25 7.32
C ARG A 99 -9.86 25.39 8.56
N GLU A 100 -10.59 24.29 8.65
CA GLU A 100 -10.51 23.35 9.75
C GLU A 100 -9.57 22.21 9.40
N TYR A 101 -8.31 22.36 9.82
CA TYR A 101 -7.28 21.34 9.64
C TYR A 101 -6.69 20.97 10.99
N GLY A 102 -6.70 19.69 11.31
CA GLY A 102 -6.03 19.19 12.50
C GLY A 102 -6.89 18.37 13.43
N ARG A 103 -6.46 18.31 14.67
CA ARG A 103 -7.12 17.56 15.74
C ARG A 103 -8.30 18.34 16.30
N ALA A 104 -9.45 17.69 16.38
CA ALA A 104 -10.63 18.19 17.08
C ALA A 104 -11.15 17.10 18.03
N ASN A 105 -11.93 17.50 19.05
CA ASN A 105 -12.57 16.55 19.96
C ASN A 105 -14.08 16.57 19.74
N LEU A 106 -14.71 15.41 19.72
CA LEU A 106 -16.16 15.30 19.68
C LEU A 106 -16.76 15.71 21.03
N GLU A 107 -17.38 16.88 21.10
CA GLU A 107 -18.00 17.37 22.32
C GLU A 107 -19.33 16.68 22.60
N THR A 108 -20.15 16.51 21.56
CA THR A 108 -21.40 15.77 21.68
C THR A 108 -21.35 14.52 20.83
N ILE A 109 -21.81 13.41 21.39
CA ILE A 109 -21.91 12.12 20.70
C ILE A 109 -23.21 11.45 21.12
N ASN A 110 -24.02 11.05 20.16
CA ASN A 110 -25.17 10.17 20.40
C ASN A 110 -24.70 8.71 20.49
N LEU A 111 -24.39 8.25 21.70
CA LEU A 111 -23.92 6.88 21.95
C LEU A 111 -24.99 5.79 21.70
N TYR A 112 -26.26 6.17 21.53
CA TYR A 112 -27.34 5.25 21.14
C TYR A 112 -27.36 5.00 19.63
N ASN A 113 -26.73 5.88 18.84
CA ASN A 113 -26.59 5.64 17.41
C ASN A 113 -25.58 4.50 17.17
N PRO A 114 -25.92 3.49 16.34
CA PRO A 114 -25.05 2.34 16.12
C PRO A 114 -23.65 2.69 15.63
N LEU A 115 -23.49 3.81 14.89
CA LEU A 115 -22.19 4.25 14.39
C LEU A 115 -21.22 4.60 15.52
N PHE A 116 -21.72 5.16 16.63
CA PHE A 116 -20.91 5.59 17.79
C PHE A 116 -20.97 4.62 18.98
N LYS A 117 -21.44 3.40 18.76
CA LYS A 117 -21.46 2.38 19.81
C LYS A 117 -20.06 2.12 20.35
N GLY A 118 -19.89 2.27 21.68
CA GLY A 118 -18.62 2.04 22.37
C GLY A 118 -17.61 3.19 22.26
N PHE A 119 -18.02 4.36 21.77
CA PHE A 119 -17.17 5.55 21.75
C PHE A 119 -17.04 6.18 23.14
N ASP A 120 -15.89 6.79 23.38
CA ASP A 120 -15.65 7.65 24.53
C ASP A 120 -16.07 9.08 24.23
N ARG A 121 -16.65 9.76 25.22
CA ARG A 121 -16.92 11.20 25.10
C ARG A 121 -15.61 11.97 25.01
N GLY A 122 -15.57 12.99 24.14
CA GLY A 122 -14.36 13.77 23.89
C GLY A 122 -13.32 13.07 23.01
N SER A 123 -13.71 11.98 22.33
CA SER A 123 -12.80 11.26 21.41
C SER A 123 -12.22 12.20 20.36
N GLN A 124 -10.89 12.11 20.17
CA GLN A 124 -10.17 12.91 19.17
C GLN A 124 -10.45 12.38 17.76
N VAL A 125 -10.75 13.32 16.87
CA VAL A 125 -10.94 13.09 15.42
C VAL A 125 -10.04 14.03 14.59
N TRP A 126 -9.82 13.69 13.33
CA TRP A 126 -9.03 14.50 12.40
C TRP A 126 -9.94 15.21 11.40
N MET A 127 -9.88 16.55 11.40
CA MET A 127 -10.56 17.41 10.45
C MET A 127 -9.61 17.80 9.31
N SER A 128 -10.12 17.85 8.08
CA SER A 128 -9.32 18.27 6.91
C SER A 128 -10.26 18.73 5.78
N HIS A 129 -10.88 19.91 5.97
CA HIS A 129 -11.85 20.43 4.99
C HIS A 129 -11.81 21.96 4.89
N GLY A 130 -12.11 22.46 3.69
CA GLY A 130 -12.26 23.90 3.42
C GLY A 130 -13.71 24.37 3.38
N ASP A 131 -14.65 23.46 3.20
CA ASP A 131 -16.10 23.70 3.24
C ASP A 131 -16.70 23.02 4.47
N THR A 132 -17.73 23.61 5.06
CA THR A 132 -18.41 23.07 6.23
C THR A 132 -19.90 22.89 5.98
N ILE A 133 -20.50 21.88 6.62
CA ILE A 133 -21.95 21.63 6.56
C ILE A 133 -22.62 22.57 7.55
N THR A 134 -23.48 23.47 7.03
CA THR A 134 -24.23 24.46 7.83
C THR A 134 -25.69 24.07 8.06
N ALA A 135 -26.24 23.14 7.28
CA ALA A 135 -27.53 22.51 7.52
C ALA A 135 -27.53 21.07 7.01
N ILE A 136 -28.15 20.17 7.76
CA ILE A 136 -28.38 18.78 7.35
C ILE A 136 -29.73 18.67 6.62
N PRO A 137 -29.89 17.64 5.75
CA PRO A 137 -31.16 17.41 5.05
C PRO A 137 -32.32 17.09 5.98
N GLU A 138 -33.54 17.32 5.51
CA GLU A 138 -34.75 16.88 6.19
C GLU A 138 -34.73 15.35 6.40
N GLY A 139 -35.23 14.88 7.55
CA GLY A 139 -35.18 13.46 7.92
C GLY A 139 -33.86 12.97 8.50
N PHE A 140 -32.88 13.86 8.70
CA PHE A 140 -31.65 13.56 9.38
C PHE A 140 -31.58 14.16 10.78
N GLU A 141 -30.78 13.55 11.64
CA GLU A 141 -30.47 14.05 12.99
C GLU A 141 -28.96 14.18 13.20
N VAL A 142 -28.56 15.14 14.02
CA VAL A 142 -27.16 15.29 14.44
C VAL A 142 -26.81 14.19 15.42
N ILE A 143 -25.75 13.44 15.15
CA ILE A 143 -25.27 12.38 16.02
C ILE A 143 -23.90 12.70 16.65
N GLY A 144 -23.22 13.75 16.20
CA GLY A 144 -21.96 14.22 16.78
C GLY A 144 -21.61 15.65 16.36
N SER A 145 -20.98 16.40 17.29
CA SER A 145 -20.44 17.74 17.05
C SER A 145 -19.07 17.91 17.69
N THR A 146 -18.27 18.84 17.14
CA THR A 146 -17.07 19.38 17.78
C THR A 146 -17.36 20.81 18.27
N HIS A 147 -16.37 21.46 18.87
CA HIS A 147 -16.50 22.87 19.27
C HIS A 147 -16.85 23.76 18.07
N ASP A 148 -16.18 23.57 16.94
CA ASP A 148 -16.28 24.45 15.78
C ASP A 148 -17.26 23.92 14.71
N VAL A 149 -17.52 22.59 14.67
CA VAL A 149 -18.38 21.94 13.67
C VAL A 149 -19.63 21.37 14.31
N LYS A 150 -20.74 22.06 14.17
CA LYS A 150 -22.06 21.63 14.67
C LYS A 150 -22.51 20.31 14.06
N TYR A 151 -22.26 20.09 12.78
CA TYR A 151 -22.69 18.92 12.02
C TYR A 151 -21.50 18.01 11.71
N ALA A 152 -20.66 17.73 12.73
CA ALA A 152 -19.50 16.85 12.55
C ALA A 152 -19.89 15.41 12.22
N ALA A 153 -21.07 14.97 12.66
CA ALA A 153 -21.67 13.70 12.25
C ALA A 153 -23.20 13.79 12.29
N PHE A 154 -23.85 13.19 11.30
CA PHE A 154 -25.31 13.13 11.19
C PHE A 154 -25.75 11.81 10.52
N ALA A 155 -26.98 11.41 10.75
CA ALA A 155 -27.54 10.18 10.21
C ALA A 155 -29.05 10.34 9.93
N THR A 156 -29.62 9.45 9.11
CA THR A 156 -31.08 9.35 8.97
C THR A 156 -31.74 9.09 10.31
N SER A 157 -32.78 9.87 10.62
CA SER A 157 -33.51 9.73 11.88
C SER A 157 -34.29 8.41 11.91
N PRO A 158 -34.26 7.66 13.02
CA PRO A 158 -35.12 6.49 13.19
C PRO A 158 -36.59 6.87 13.42
N ASP A 159 -36.90 8.14 13.64
CA ASP A 159 -38.25 8.64 13.88
C ASP A 159 -39.01 8.84 12.55
N PRO A 160 -40.05 8.03 12.26
CA PRO A 160 -40.80 8.14 11.00
C PRO A 160 -41.51 9.49 10.83
N SER A 161 -41.75 10.24 11.91
CA SER A 161 -42.40 11.56 11.84
C SER A 161 -41.47 12.65 11.32
N LYS A 162 -40.14 12.42 11.35
CA LYS A 162 -39.11 13.33 10.85
C LYS A 162 -38.60 12.96 9.46
N GLY A 163 -39.07 11.85 8.89
CA GLY A 163 -38.67 11.38 7.57
C GLY A 163 -39.50 12.02 6.48
N GLY A 164 -38.92 12.94 5.71
CA GLY A 164 -39.50 13.40 4.46
C GLY A 164 -39.65 12.24 3.43
N GLU A 165 -40.59 12.37 2.52
CA GLU A 165 -40.92 11.39 1.46
C GLU A 165 -39.71 11.00 0.57
N CYS A 166 -38.63 11.75 0.64
CA CYS A 166 -37.45 11.60 -0.22
C CYS A 166 -36.62 10.32 0.01
N LEU A 167 -36.80 9.61 1.13
CA LEU A 167 -36.04 8.39 1.48
C LEU A 167 -36.91 7.12 1.45
N ARG A 168 -38.18 7.25 1.13
CA ARG A 168 -39.04 6.09 0.86
C ARG A 168 -38.91 5.71 -0.61
N ALA A 169 -38.32 4.55 -0.86
CA ALA A 169 -38.51 3.90 -2.16
C ALA A 169 -40.00 3.87 -2.43
N GLU A 170 -40.45 4.46 -3.55
CA GLU A 170 -41.81 4.33 -4.02
C GLU A 170 -42.25 2.88 -3.91
N ASP A 171 -43.43 2.68 -3.35
CA ASP A 171 -44.13 1.45 -3.03
C ASP A 171 -43.93 0.32 -4.08
N THR A 172 -42.77 -0.35 -4.03
CA THR A 172 -42.44 -1.50 -4.88
C THR A 172 -42.72 -2.80 -4.17
N GLY A 173 -43.76 -2.90 -3.35
CA GLY A 173 -44.28 -4.18 -2.84
C GLY A 173 -43.25 -5.26 -2.42
N ARG A 174 -41.99 -4.87 -2.13
CA ARG A 174 -40.94 -5.77 -1.64
C ARG A 174 -41.02 -5.87 -0.12
N PRO A 175 -41.07 -7.08 0.43
CA PRO A 175 -40.96 -7.26 1.87
C PRO A 175 -39.61 -6.70 2.37
N SER A 176 -39.60 -6.15 3.61
CA SER A 176 -38.40 -5.80 4.37
C SER A 176 -37.28 -6.79 4.07
N SER A 177 -36.08 -6.28 3.74
CA SER A 177 -34.93 -7.10 3.32
C SER A 177 -34.82 -8.36 4.20
N PRO A 178 -34.63 -9.54 3.60
CA PRO A 178 -34.55 -10.82 4.34
C PRO A 178 -33.38 -10.89 5.33
N SER A 179 -32.51 -9.88 5.35
CA SER A 179 -31.26 -9.85 6.10
C SER A 179 -31.30 -8.99 7.37
N GLY A 180 -32.40 -8.29 7.68
CA GLY A 180 -32.49 -7.39 8.87
C GLY A 180 -31.48 -6.23 8.86
N ARG A 181 -30.94 -5.85 7.70
CA ARG A 181 -29.96 -4.77 7.56
C ARG A 181 -30.66 -3.41 7.60
N SER A 182 -29.99 -2.42 8.21
CA SER A 182 -30.42 -1.03 8.19
C SER A 182 -30.17 -0.42 6.80
N GLU A 183 -31.13 0.25 6.21
CA GLU A 183 -31.02 0.97 4.92
C GLU A 183 -30.68 2.46 5.13
N GLY A 184 -30.13 2.82 6.31
CA GLY A 184 -29.83 4.18 6.71
C GLY A 184 -28.60 4.79 6.03
N VAL A 185 -28.52 6.12 6.14
CA VAL A 185 -27.39 6.93 5.71
C VAL A 185 -26.73 7.56 6.92
N TRP A 186 -25.42 7.43 7.00
CA TRP A 186 -24.55 8.07 7.99
C TRP A 186 -23.55 8.96 7.29
N ALA A 187 -23.14 10.02 7.95
CA ALA A 187 -22.17 10.96 7.41
C ALA A 187 -21.31 11.53 8.53
N VAL A 188 -20.00 11.61 8.29
CA VAL A 188 -19.02 12.21 9.20
C VAL A 188 -18.15 13.20 8.44
N GLN A 189 -17.97 14.40 8.98
CA GLN A 189 -17.15 15.46 8.38
C GLN A 189 -15.64 15.19 8.57
N PHE A 190 -15.28 14.43 9.58
CA PHE A 190 -13.90 14.04 9.90
C PHE A 190 -13.48 12.76 9.17
N HIS A 191 -12.18 12.45 9.26
CA HIS A 191 -11.56 11.28 8.63
C HIS A 191 -11.34 10.15 9.63
N PRO A 192 -12.23 9.13 9.71
CA PRO A 192 -12.06 8.00 10.62
C PRO A 192 -10.93 7.06 10.20
N GLU A 193 -10.54 7.07 8.93
CA GLU A 193 -9.53 6.18 8.36
C GLU A 193 -8.10 6.53 8.77
N VAL A 194 -7.84 7.79 9.15
CA VAL A 194 -6.49 8.24 9.48
C VAL A 194 -6.13 7.97 10.94
N PHE A 195 -4.85 7.79 11.20
CA PHE A 195 -4.29 7.48 12.54
C PHE A 195 -4.68 8.50 13.63
N HIS A 196 -4.86 9.77 13.27
CA HIS A 196 -5.16 10.84 14.21
C HIS A 196 -6.60 10.79 14.74
N SER A 197 -7.50 10.03 14.15
CA SER A 197 -8.82 9.72 14.67
C SER A 197 -8.73 8.49 15.57
N LEU A 198 -8.60 8.70 16.88
CA LEU A 198 -8.22 7.63 17.83
C LEU A 198 -9.18 6.44 17.84
N GLN A 199 -10.48 6.69 17.68
CA GLN A 199 -11.50 5.65 17.61
C GLN A 199 -12.08 5.46 16.20
N GLY A 200 -11.36 5.94 15.18
CA GLY A 200 -11.79 5.82 13.78
C GLY A 200 -11.96 4.38 13.30
N THR A 201 -11.08 3.48 13.72
CA THR A 201 -11.22 2.04 13.42
C THR A 201 -12.47 1.43 14.05
N LEU A 202 -12.85 1.88 15.28
CA LEU A 202 -14.08 1.45 15.92
C LEU A 202 -15.31 1.94 15.15
N LEU A 203 -15.30 3.20 14.66
CA LEU A 203 -16.38 3.74 13.82
C LEU A 203 -16.57 2.90 12.56
N LEU A 204 -15.47 2.62 11.84
CA LEU A 204 -15.52 1.82 10.62
C LEU A 204 -15.96 0.38 10.91
N LYS A 205 -15.54 -0.21 12.04
CA LYS A 205 -16.04 -1.52 12.49
C LYS A 205 -17.54 -1.49 12.73
N ASN A 206 -18.04 -0.49 13.46
CA ASN A 206 -19.48 -0.35 13.71
C ASN A 206 -20.26 -0.24 12.39
N PHE A 207 -19.74 0.52 11.42
CA PHE A 207 -20.39 0.63 10.11
C PHE A 207 -20.33 -0.69 9.33
N VAL A 208 -19.13 -1.24 9.12
CA VAL A 208 -18.92 -2.41 8.24
C VAL A 208 -19.47 -3.70 8.84
N VAL A 209 -19.23 -3.94 10.13
CA VAL A 209 -19.60 -5.19 10.77
C VAL A 209 -21.00 -5.11 11.37
N ASP A 210 -21.27 -4.10 12.19
CA ASP A 210 -22.51 -4.07 12.97
C ASP A 210 -23.69 -3.54 12.13
N ILE A 211 -23.50 -2.50 11.29
CA ILE A 211 -24.55 -1.90 10.46
C ILE A 211 -24.72 -2.64 9.12
N CYS A 212 -23.63 -2.84 8.36
CA CYS A 212 -23.71 -3.54 7.07
C CYS A 212 -23.83 -5.06 7.21
N GLY A 213 -23.56 -5.61 8.40
CA GLY A 213 -23.67 -7.05 8.66
C GLY A 213 -22.64 -7.89 7.90
N SER A 214 -21.39 -7.42 7.84
CA SER A 214 -20.31 -8.20 7.25
C SER A 214 -20.06 -9.47 8.01
N ARG A 215 -19.92 -10.59 7.29
CA ARG A 215 -19.60 -11.91 7.86
C ARG A 215 -18.10 -12.10 8.12
N GLN A 216 -17.28 -11.10 7.78
CA GLN A 216 -15.83 -11.14 8.00
C GLN A 216 -15.15 -12.39 7.41
N GLU A 217 -15.48 -12.76 6.16
CA GLU A 217 -14.99 -13.96 5.48
C GLU A 217 -13.75 -13.72 4.63
N TRP A 218 -13.25 -12.49 4.57
CA TRP A 218 -12.04 -12.14 3.82
C TRP A 218 -10.79 -12.47 4.64
N SER A 219 -10.15 -13.59 4.34
CA SER A 219 -8.92 -14.03 5.01
C SER A 219 -7.87 -14.47 3.99
N ALA A 220 -6.60 -14.52 4.42
CA ALA A 220 -5.54 -15.04 3.57
C ALA A 220 -5.80 -16.47 3.08
N ALA A 221 -6.39 -17.31 3.93
CA ALA A 221 -6.73 -18.69 3.57
C ALA A 221 -7.83 -18.73 2.50
N SER A 222 -8.96 -18.03 2.73
CA SER A 222 -10.06 -17.98 1.77
C SER A 222 -9.63 -17.38 0.42
N PHE A 223 -8.73 -16.36 0.45
CA PHE A 223 -8.15 -15.80 -0.75
C PHE A 223 -7.30 -16.82 -1.52
N VAL A 224 -6.43 -17.55 -0.84
CA VAL A 224 -5.58 -18.57 -1.49
C VAL A 224 -6.43 -19.61 -2.19
N ASP A 225 -7.44 -20.16 -1.51
CA ASP A 225 -8.28 -21.23 -2.06
C ASP A 225 -9.11 -20.75 -3.25
N SER A 226 -9.75 -19.57 -3.14
CA SER A 226 -10.54 -18.99 -4.23
C SER A 226 -9.67 -18.62 -5.43
N THR A 227 -8.53 -17.96 -5.19
CA THR A 227 -7.63 -17.52 -6.27
C THR A 227 -7.01 -18.72 -6.99
N VAL A 228 -6.60 -19.77 -6.27
CA VAL A 228 -6.09 -21.00 -6.91
C VAL A 228 -7.15 -21.65 -7.79
N ALA A 229 -8.42 -21.68 -7.34
CA ALA A 229 -9.52 -22.22 -8.14
C ALA A 229 -9.80 -21.36 -9.39
N GLU A 230 -9.81 -20.03 -9.25
CA GLU A 230 -9.98 -19.08 -10.37
C GLU A 230 -8.84 -19.21 -11.39
N LEU A 231 -7.58 -19.26 -10.93
CA LEU A 231 -6.41 -19.44 -11.80
C LEU A 231 -6.46 -20.77 -12.56
N LYS A 232 -6.86 -21.87 -11.92
CA LYS A 232 -7.04 -23.15 -12.59
C LYS A 232 -8.08 -23.08 -13.70
N ALA A 233 -9.21 -22.40 -13.45
CA ALA A 233 -10.27 -22.23 -14.44
C ALA A 233 -9.85 -21.30 -15.58
N GLN A 234 -9.17 -20.18 -15.27
CA GLN A 234 -8.72 -19.19 -16.24
C GLN A 234 -7.63 -19.72 -17.17
N LEU A 235 -6.61 -20.37 -16.59
CA LEU A 235 -5.40 -20.78 -17.30
C LEU A 235 -5.54 -22.16 -17.99
N GLY A 236 -6.48 -23.00 -17.53
CA GLY A 236 -6.74 -24.31 -18.11
C GLY A 236 -5.46 -25.17 -18.18
N GLN A 237 -5.05 -25.53 -19.39
CA GLN A 237 -3.84 -26.31 -19.68
C GLN A 237 -2.69 -25.45 -20.20
N ASP A 238 -2.87 -24.14 -20.30
CA ASP A 238 -1.88 -23.23 -20.88
C ASP A 238 -0.64 -23.06 -19.99
N ARG A 239 0.48 -22.70 -20.62
CA ARG A 239 1.72 -22.31 -19.93
C ARG A 239 1.74 -20.83 -19.62
N VAL A 240 2.36 -20.50 -18.49
CA VAL A 240 2.47 -19.14 -17.96
C VAL A 240 3.95 -18.79 -17.78
N ILE A 241 4.32 -17.58 -18.17
CA ILE A 241 5.63 -17.00 -17.88
C ILE A 241 5.45 -15.92 -16.81
N LEU A 242 6.36 -15.86 -15.86
CA LEU A 242 6.41 -14.83 -14.82
C LEU A 242 7.81 -14.23 -14.69
N GLY A 243 7.92 -12.91 -14.77
CA GLY A 243 9.14 -12.20 -14.39
C GLY A 243 9.26 -12.08 -12.88
N LEU A 244 10.34 -12.60 -12.31
CA LEU A 244 10.65 -12.46 -10.89
C LEU A 244 11.56 -11.25 -10.67
N SER A 245 11.20 -10.40 -9.71
CA SER A 245 12.02 -9.26 -9.28
C SER A 245 12.81 -9.53 -7.99
N GLY A 246 12.65 -10.73 -7.41
CA GLY A 246 13.16 -11.03 -6.07
C GLY A 246 12.36 -10.36 -4.94
N GLY A 247 11.33 -9.56 -5.26
CA GLY A 247 10.44 -8.93 -4.29
C GLY A 247 9.33 -9.86 -3.81
N VAL A 248 8.70 -9.52 -2.66
CA VAL A 248 7.65 -10.34 -2.06
C VAL A 248 6.46 -10.57 -2.99
N ASP A 249 6.03 -9.55 -3.77
CA ASP A 249 4.83 -9.64 -4.62
C ASP A 249 5.01 -10.65 -5.74
N SER A 250 6.10 -10.55 -6.51
CA SER A 250 6.41 -11.52 -7.57
C SER A 250 6.61 -12.93 -7.03
N SER A 251 7.19 -13.06 -5.83
CA SER A 251 7.37 -14.35 -5.17
C SER A 251 6.05 -14.99 -4.74
N VAL A 252 5.14 -14.21 -4.13
CA VAL A 252 3.81 -14.70 -3.74
C VAL A 252 2.97 -15.06 -4.97
N ALA A 253 3.03 -14.25 -6.03
CA ALA A 253 2.39 -14.56 -7.31
C ALA A 253 2.90 -15.88 -7.91
N ALA A 254 4.22 -16.11 -7.87
CA ALA A 254 4.85 -17.35 -8.34
C ALA A 254 4.35 -18.57 -7.57
N VAL A 255 4.32 -18.49 -6.23
CA VAL A 255 3.89 -19.61 -5.39
C VAL A 255 2.38 -19.91 -5.57
N LEU A 256 1.54 -18.87 -5.69
CA LEU A 256 0.10 -19.05 -5.99
C LEU A 256 -0.11 -19.74 -7.35
N LEU A 257 0.59 -19.27 -8.37
CA LEU A 257 0.52 -19.85 -9.72
C LEU A 257 1.05 -21.29 -9.73
N ASN A 258 2.18 -21.55 -9.08
CA ASN A 258 2.73 -22.90 -8.97
C ASN A 258 1.75 -23.85 -8.29
N ARG A 259 1.05 -23.41 -7.23
CA ARG A 259 -0.01 -24.17 -6.56
C ARG A 259 -1.22 -24.44 -7.47
N ALA A 260 -1.50 -23.51 -8.41
CA ALA A 260 -2.61 -23.66 -9.35
C ALA A 260 -2.28 -24.57 -10.55
N ILE A 261 -1.11 -24.37 -11.17
CA ILE A 261 -0.77 -24.98 -12.48
C ILE A 261 0.51 -25.82 -12.49
N GLY A 262 1.27 -25.86 -11.38
CA GLY A 262 2.49 -26.68 -11.25
C GLY A 262 3.56 -26.34 -12.30
N ASP A 263 4.12 -27.36 -12.93
CA ASP A 263 5.24 -27.25 -13.88
C ASP A 263 4.93 -26.45 -15.15
N ARG A 264 3.68 -26.03 -15.35
CA ARG A 264 3.28 -25.16 -16.47
C ARG A 264 3.64 -23.68 -16.21
N LEU A 265 4.10 -23.34 -15.01
CA LEU A 265 4.69 -22.05 -14.70
C LEU A 265 6.19 -22.09 -14.97
N THR A 266 6.67 -21.12 -15.74
CA THR A 266 8.10 -20.86 -15.89
C THR A 266 8.39 -19.43 -15.42
N CYS A 267 9.27 -19.31 -14.44
CA CYS A 267 9.69 -18.02 -13.90
C CYS A 267 11.05 -17.63 -14.51
N ILE A 268 11.24 -16.34 -14.78
CA ILE A 268 12.51 -15.80 -15.27
C ILE A 268 13.01 -14.77 -14.26
N PHE A 269 14.22 -14.97 -13.76
CA PHE A 269 14.90 -14.07 -12.82
C PHE A 269 16.18 -13.53 -13.44
N VAL A 270 16.28 -12.20 -13.61
CA VAL A 270 17.40 -11.54 -14.28
C VAL A 270 18.33 -10.93 -13.24
N ASP A 271 19.62 -11.31 -13.30
CA ASP A 271 20.69 -10.57 -12.62
C ASP A 271 21.22 -9.48 -13.56
N HIS A 272 20.92 -8.25 -13.19
CA HIS A 272 21.43 -7.06 -13.88
C HIS A 272 22.77 -6.54 -13.31
N GLY A 273 23.41 -7.30 -12.42
CA GLY A 273 24.68 -6.96 -11.80
C GLY A 273 24.59 -5.94 -10.64
N MET A 274 23.41 -5.34 -10.40
CA MET A 274 23.20 -4.32 -9.36
C MET A 274 22.25 -4.81 -8.25
N LEU A 275 22.12 -6.11 -8.09
CA LEU A 275 21.48 -6.74 -6.95
C LEU A 275 22.33 -6.59 -5.67
N ARG A 276 21.76 -6.84 -4.50
CA ARG A 276 22.53 -6.89 -3.25
C ARG A 276 23.55 -8.04 -3.28
N LYS A 277 24.54 -7.96 -2.42
CA LYS A 277 25.60 -8.99 -2.30
C LYS A 277 25.00 -10.40 -2.15
N ASN A 278 25.39 -11.31 -3.04
CA ASN A 278 24.95 -12.70 -3.11
C ASN A 278 23.43 -12.90 -3.31
N GLU A 279 22.67 -11.85 -3.61
CA GLU A 279 21.21 -11.89 -3.69
C GLU A 279 20.72 -12.82 -4.79
N PHE A 280 21.33 -12.78 -5.99
CA PHE A 280 20.94 -13.67 -7.09
C PHE A 280 20.98 -15.15 -6.68
N ARG A 281 22.10 -15.57 -6.11
CA ARG A 281 22.26 -16.95 -5.66
C ARG A 281 21.28 -17.32 -4.55
N GLN A 282 21.13 -16.45 -3.53
CA GLN A 282 20.22 -16.69 -2.42
C GLN A 282 18.77 -16.82 -2.88
N VAL A 283 18.33 -15.94 -3.79
CA VAL A 283 16.97 -15.95 -4.33
C VAL A 283 16.73 -17.22 -5.16
N MET A 284 17.70 -17.64 -5.97
CA MET A 284 17.61 -18.90 -6.73
C MET A 284 17.51 -20.14 -5.82
N ASP A 285 18.28 -20.16 -4.73
CA ASP A 285 18.22 -21.24 -3.75
C ASP A 285 16.86 -21.27 -3.02
N ASP A 286 16.34 -20.11 -2.61
CA ASP A 286 15.04 -19.97 -1.98
C ASP A 286 13.89 -20.46 -2.91
N TYR A 287 13.92 -20.08 -4.16
CA TYR A 287 12.90 -20.48 -5.12
C TYR A 287 12.95 -21.98 -5.46
N LYS A 288 14.14 -22.58 -5.44
CA LYS A 288 14.30 -24.02 -5.58
C LYS A 288 13.65 -24.77 -4.40
N VAL A 289 13.82 -24.27 -3.17
CA VAL A 289 13.16 -24.84 -1.98
C VAL A 289 11.64 -24.74 -2.08
N LEU A 290 11.12 -23.67 -2.70
CA LEU A 290 9.68 -23.48 -2.96
C LEU A 290 9.14 -24.33 -4.13
N GLY A 291 10.00 -25.12 -4.79
CA GLY A 291 9.61 -25.99 -5.91
C GLY A 291 9.25 -25.22 -7.18
N LEU A 292 9.77 -23.99 -7.36
CA LEU A 292 9.52 -23.18 -8.55
C LEU A 292 10.49 -23.53 -9.69
N ASN A 293 9.95 -23.60 -10.90
CA ASN A 293 10.77 -23.71 -12.12
C ASN A 293 11.27 -22.32 -12.52
N VAL A 294 12.54 -21.99 -12.20
CA VAL A 294 13.12 -20.66 -12.41
C VAL A 294 14.31 -20.73 -13.33
N ILE A 295 14.28 -19.93 -14.40
CA ILE A 295 15.42 -19.66 -15.28
C ILE A 295 16.13 -18.41 -14.73
N GLY A 296 17.34 -18.60 -14.19
CA GLY A 296 18.21 -17.50 -13.78
C GLY A 296 19.06 -17.04 -14.95
N VAL A 297 19.06 -15.74 -15.23
CA VAL A 297 19.79 -15.14 -16.35
C VAL A 297 20.78 -14.12 -15.80
N ASP A 298 22.07 -14.38 -15.92
CA ASP A 298 23.10 -13.37 -15.66
C ASP A 298 23.28 -12.49 -16.92
N ALA A 299 22.85 -11.26 -16.83
CA ALA A 299 22.96 -10.24 -17.87
C ALA A 299 23.84 -9.06 -17.43
N SER A 300 24.58 -9.21 -16.33
CA SER A 300 25.35 -8.16 -15.70
C SER A 300 26.30 -7.42 -16.65
N GLU A 301 26.99 -8.14 -17.53
CA GLU A 301 27.89 -7.54 -18.54
C GLU A 301 27.16 -6.57 -19.47
N LYS A 302 25.97 -6.95 -19.97
CA LYS A 302 25.16 -6.08 -20.84
C LYS A 302 24.78 -4.80 -20.13
N PHE A 303 24.25 -4.92 -18.90
CA PHE A 303 23.80 -3.73 -18.13
C PHE A 303 24.96 -2.79 -17.81
N PHE A 304 26.12 -3.32 -17.43
CA PHE A 304 27.30 -2.48 -17.17
C PHE A 304 27.80 -1.80 -18.44
N ALA A 305 27.77 -2.48 -19.59
CA ALA A 305 28.19 -1.90 -20.86
C ALA A 305 27.27 -0.74 -21.28
N ASP A 306 25.95 -0.92 -21.17
CA ASP A 306 24.97 0.07 -21.60
C ASP A 306 24.86 1.27 -20.60
N LEU A 307 25.24 1.07 -19.35
CA LEU A 307 25.30 2.11 -18.32
C LEU A 307 26.65 2.83 -18.24
N ALA A 308 27.65 2.44 -19.05
CA ALA A 308 28.98 3.04 -18.99
C ALA A 308 28.94 4.55 -19.23
N GLY A 309 29.45 5.34 -18.28
CA GLY A 309 29.48 6.83 -18.35
C GLY A 309 28.14 7.52 -18.14
N VAL A 310 27.06 6.79 -17.83
CA VAL A 310 25.73 7.37 -17.59
C VAL A 310 25.61 7.78 -16.12
N SER A 311 25.46 9.10 -15.88
CA SER A 311 25.35 9.67 -14.52
C SER A 311 23.97 10.25 -14.21
N ASP A 312 23.14 10.52 -15.21
CA ASP A 312 21.80 11.06 -15.03
C ASP A 312 20.84 9.98 -14.51
N PRO A 313 20.15 10.21 -13.38
CA PRO A 313 19.30 9.21 -12.74
C PRO A 313 18.17 8.70 -13.63
N GLU A 314 17.55 9.60 -14.41
CA GLU A 314 16.42 9.23 -15.27
C GLU A 314 16.88 8.39 -16.47
N GLN A 315 18.06 8.70 -17.02
CA GLN A 315 18.66 7.89 -18.07
C GLN A 315 19.06 6.51 -17.56
N LYS A 316 19.66 6.40 -16.35
CA LYS A 316 19.93 5.10 -15.72
C LYS A 316 18.67 4.26 -15.65
N ARG A 317 17.56 4.81 -15.15
CA ARG A 317 16.28 4.10 -15.03
C ARG A 317 15.75 3.64 -16.38
N LYS A 318 15.83 4.49 -17.41
CA LYS A 318 15.37 4.15 -18.78
C LYS A 318 16.20 3.03 -19.40
N ILE A 319 17.53 3.09 -19.27
CA ILE A 319 18.43 2.04 -19.79
C ILE A 319 18.16 0.72 -19.09
N ILE A 320 18.13 0.71 -17.73
CA ILE A 320 17.88 -0.49 -16.95
C ILE A 320 16.53 -1.10 -17.29
N GLY A 321 15.48 -0.27 -17.40
CA GLY A 321 14.15 -0.73 -17.77
C GLY A 321 14.09 -1.34 -19.18
N ARG A 322 14.74 -0.71 -20.17
CA ARG A 322 14.86 -1.21 -21.54
C ARG A 322 15.57 -2.56 -21.56
N ASP A 323 16.74 -2.62 -20.94
CA ASP A 323 17.60 -3.81 -20.99
C ASP A 323 16.95 -4.99 -20.26
N PHE A 324 16.27 -4.72 -19.14
CA PHE A 324 15.48 -5.74 -18.45
C PHE A 324 14.42 -6.35 -19.37
N VAL A 325 13.66 -5.50 -20.09
CA VAL A 325 12.63 -5.94 -21.03
C VAL A 325 13.25 -6.73 -22.19
N GLU A 326 14.39 -6.29 -22.75
CA GLU A 326 15.08 -7.00 -23.81
C GLU A 326 15.55 -8.40 -23.40
N VAL A 327 16.21 -8.51 -22.23
CA VAL A 327 16.69 -9.78 -21.68
C VAL A 327 15.53 -10.71 -21.35
N PHE A 328 14.51 -10.20 -20.68
CA PHE A 328 13.30 -10.96 -20.36
C PHE A 328 12.64 -11.51 -21.63
N ASN A 329 12.46 -10.66 -22.64
CA ASN A 329 11.84 -11.05 -23.91
C ASN A 329 12.66 -12.09 -24.68
N ALA A 330 14.00 -11.99 -24.65
CA ALA A 330 14.86 -12.97 -25.28
C ALA A 330 14.71 -14.36 -24.66
N GLU A 331 14.57 -14.43 -23.32
CA GLU A 331 14.32 -15.70 -22.61
C GLU A 331 12.87 -16.19 -22.80
N ALA A 332 11.90 -15.29 -22.71
CA ALA A 332 10.49 -15.63 -22.89
C ALA A 332 10.19 -16.22 -24.29
N LYS A 333 10.83 -15.72 -25.34
CA LYS A 333 10.72 -16.25 -26.73
C LYS A 333 11.17 -17.68 -26.86
N LYS A 334 12.02 -18.20 -25.98
CA LYS A 334 12.45 -19.61 -25.98
C LYS A 334 11.34 -20.55 -25.49
N ILE A 335 10.32 -20.01 -24.81
CA ILE A 335 9.17 -20.74 -24.29
C ILE A 335 8.01 -20.57 -25.27
N THR A 336 8.04 -21.32 -26.36
CA THR A 336 7.20 -21.10 -27.55
C THR A 336 5.72 -21.44 -27.35
N ASP A 337 5.37 -22.20 -26.32
CA ASP A 337 4.01 -22.66 -26.00
C ASP A 337 3.34 -21.89 -24.85
N ALA A 338 3.98 -20.82 -24.38
CA ALA A 338 3.39 -19.94 -23.37
C ALA A 338 2.31 -19.05 -24.00
N LYS A 339 1.17 -18.91 -23.30
CA LYS A 339 0.05 -18.04 -23.72
C LYS A 339 -0.22 -16.92 -22.75
N TRP A 340 0.33 -16.99 -21.54
CA TRP A 340 0.06 -16.03 -20.47
C TRP A 340 1.35 -15.44 -19.92
N LEU A 341 1.31 -14.13 -19.66
CA LEU A 341 2.28 -13.44 -18.84
C LEU A 341 1.64 -13.12 -17.49
N ALA A 342 2.25 -13.58 -16.43
CA ALA A 342 1.84 -13.21 -15.09
C ALA A 342 2.62 -12.00 -14.55
N GLN A 343 1.93 -11.18 -13.77
CA GLN A 343 2.51 -10.00 -13.10
C GLN A 343 2.10 -9.98 -11.62
N GLY A 344 3.00 -9.48 -10.78
CA GLY A 344 2.77 -9.28 -9.36
C GLY A 344 2.07 -7.95 -9.04
N THR A 345 1.22 -7.43 -9.93
CA THR A 345 0.43 -6.22 -9.74
C THR A 345 -0.44 -6.37 -8.50
N ILE A 346 -0.40 -5.41 -7.59
CA ILE A 346 -1.21 -5.36 -6.38
C ILE A 346 -2.33 -4.32 -6.49
N TYR A 347 -3.25 -4.32 -5.53
CA TYR A 347 -4.45 -3.49 -5.60
C TYR A 347 -4.20 -1.98 -5.69
N PRO A 348 -3.25 -1.38 -4.94
CA PRO A 348 -2.90 0.03 -5.10
C PRO A 348 -2.45 0.39 -6.52
N ASP A 349 -1.64 -0.45 -7.17
CA ASP A 349 -1.18 -0.21 -8.54
C ASP A 349 -2.36 -0.16 -9.54
N ARG A 350 -3.34 -1.05 -9.31
CA ARG A 350 -4.55 -1.09 -10.13
C ARG A 350 -5.42 0.16 -9.93
N ILE A 351 -5.59 0.63 -8.69
CA ILE A 351 -6.37 1.85 -8.40
C ILE A 351 -5.72 3.06 -9.06
N GLU A 352 -4.39 3.19 -8.95
CA GLU A 352 -3.64 4.29 -9.57
C GLU A 352 -3.74 4.29 -11.10
N SER A 353 -3.86 3.12 -11.73
CA SER A 353 -4.06 2.99 -13.19
C SER A 353 -5.46 3.34 -13.67
N LEU A 354 -6.47 3.29 -12.80
CA LEU A 354 -7.88 3.60 -13.09
C LEU A 354 -8.25 5.09 -12.92
N ASN A 355 -7.29 5.97 -12.85
CA ASN A 355 -7.37 7.36 -12.44
C ASN A 355 -8.63 8.11 -12.93
N ILE A 356 -9.27 8.83 -11.98
CA ILE A 356 -10.52 9.60 -12.12
C ILE A 356 -10.41 10.74 -13.14
N THR A 357 -9.20 11.26 -13.38
CA THR A 357 -8.95 12.42 -14.25
C THR A 357 -8.48 12.07 -15.66
N GLY A 358 -8.38 10.78 -16.01
CA GLY A 358 -7.90 10.34 -17.33
C GLY A 358 -6.42 10.62 -17.62
N LYS A 359 -5.65 11.15 -16.65
CA LYS A 359 -4.20 11.27 -16.75
C LYS A 359 -3.55 10.05 -16.10
N VAL A 360 -2.93 9.20 -16.89
CA VAL A 360 -2.07 8.12 -16.40
C VAL A 360 -0.87 8.74 -15.68
N ILE A 361 -0.87 8.71 -14.34
CA ILE A 361 0.21 9.30 -13.53
C ILE A 361 1.42 8.39 -13.41
N LYS A 362 1.27 7.08 -13.61
CA LYS A 362 2.38 6.13 -13.56
C LYS A 362 2.29 5.09 -14.68
N SER A 363 3.14 5.27 -15.68
CA SER A 363 3.43 4.25 -16.71
C SER A 363 4.46 3.19 -16.25
N HIS A 364 4.93 3.25 -15.00
CA HIS A 364 6.11 2.51 -14.55
C HIS A 364 5.84 1.06 -14.15
N HIS A 365 4.59 0.67 -13.92
CA HIS A 365 4.20 -0.71 -13.64
C HIS A 365 3.55 -1.43 -14.82
N ASN A 366 3.19 -0.70 -15.85
CA ASN A 366 2.79 -1.33 -17.10
C ASN A 366 4.04 -1.75 -17.88
N VAL A 367 4.15 -3.03 -18.16
CA VAL A 367 5.09 -3.61 -19.09
C VAL A 367 4.78 -3.08 -20.50
N GLY A 368 4.94 -1.76 -20.67
CA GLY A 368 4.85 -1.09 -21.97
C GLY A 368 5.96 -1.50 -22.96
N GLY A 369 6.79 -2.48 -22.56
CA GLY A 369 7.87 -3.04 -23.36
C GLY A 369 7.69 -4.49 -23.75
N LEU A 370 6.55 -5.14 -23.42
CA LEU A 370 6.30 -6.47 -23.97
C LEU A 370 6.20 -6.38 -25.50
N PRO A 371 6.85 -7.28 -26.22
CA PRO A 371 6.68 -7.34 -27.66
C PRO A 371 5.20 -7.56 -27.95
N LYS A 372 4.59 -6.64 -28.66
CA LYS A 372 3.25 -6.85 -29.26
C LYS A 372 3.18 -8.14 -30.10
N GLU A 373 4.35 -8.66 -30.47
CA GLU A 373 4.55 -9.87 -31.25
C GLU A 373 4.28 -11.17 -30.48
N MET A 374 4.31 -11.17 -29.12
CA MET A 374 4.11 -12.42 -28.36
C MET A 374 2.66 -12.78 -28.08
N ASN A 375 1.70 -11.89 -28.30
CA ASN A 375 0.24 -12.09 -28.06
C ASN A 375 -0.09 -12.78 -26.72
N LEU A 376 0.70 -12.54 -25.66
CA LEU A 376 0.47 -13.12 -24.34
C LEU A 376 -0.69 -12.41 -23.65
N GLN A 377 -1.57 -13.19 -23.04
CA GLN A 377 -2.63 -12.68 -22.18
C GLN A 377 -2.07 -12.33 -20.80
N LEU A 378 -2.63 -11.32 -20.15
CA LEU A 378 -2.19 -10.89 -18.83
C LEU A 378 -2.90 -11.68 -17.72
N CYS A 379 -2.12 -12.14 -16.74
CA CYS A 379 -2.59 -12.78 -15.51
C CYS A 379 -2.06 -12.04 -14.28
N GLU A 380 -2.93 -11.55 -13.42
CA GLU A 380 -2.59 -10.74 -12.23
C GLU A 380 -3.17 -11.37 -10.96
N PRO A 381 -2.49 -12.36 -10.36
CA PRO A 381 -3.02 -13.11 -9.21
C PRO A 381 -3.28 -12.26 -7.97
N LEU A 382 -2.54 -11.15 -7.81
CA LEU A 382 -2.55 -10.33 -6.60
C LEU A 382 -3.34 -9.03 -6.74
N LYS A 383 -4.02 -8.81 -7.86
CA LYS A 383 -4.70 -7.55 -8.23
C LYS A 383 -5.73 -7.02 -7.21
N TRP A 384 -6.13 -7.84 -6.25
CA TRP A 384 -7.10 -7.51 -5.20
C TRP A 384 -6.48 -7.34 -3.82
N LEU A 385 -5.16 -7.52 -3.66
CA LEU A 385 -4.48 -7.48 -2.38
C LEU A 385 -3.75 -6.16 -2.15
N PHE A 386 -3.87 -5.64 -0.93
CA PHE A 386 -2.93 -4.65 -0.42
C PHE A 386 -1.59 -5.31 -0.03
N LYS A 387 -0.55 -4.53 0.14
CA LYS A 387 0.81 -5.02 0.42
C LYS A 387 0.92 -5.88 1.69
N ASP A 388 0.21 -5.51 2.74
CA ASP A 388 0.15 -6.27 3.99
C ASP A 388 -0.61 -7.59 3.82
N GLU A 389 -1.66 -7.60 3.00
CA GLU A 389 -2.39 -8.82 2.63
C GLU A 389 -1.53 -9.78 1.81
N VAL A 390 -0.71 -9.27 0.88
CA VAL A 390 0.27 -10.10 0.14
C VAL A 390 1.20 -10.84 1.10
N ARG A 391 1.71 -10.14 2.13
CA ARG A 391 2.56 -10.78 3.15
C ARG A 391 1.81 -11.85 3.96
N ARG A 392 0.55 -11.58 4.34
CA ARG A 392 -0.31 -12.58 5.02
C ARG A 392 -0.55 -13.82 4.14
N VAL A 393 -0.82 -13.61 2.86
CA VAL A 393 -0.96 -14.68 1.87
C VAL A 393 0.35 -15.46 1.70
N GLY A 394 1.49 -14.80 1.65
CA GLY A 394 2.80 -15.46 1.62
C GLY A 394 3.03 -16.40 2.81
N ARG A 395 2.67 -15.97 4.02
CA ARG A 395 2.73 -16.84 5.23
C ARG A 395 1.77 -18.02 5.13
N GLN A 396 0.54 -17.78 4.67
CA GLN A 396 -0.45 -18.84 4.45
C GLN A 396 0.01 -19.88 3.42
N LEU A 397 0.81 -19.46 2.45
CA LEU A 397 1.43 -20.35 1.46
C LEU A 397 2.66 -21.10 2.00
N GLY A 398 3.10 -20.82 3.22
CA GLY A 398 4.27 -21.46 3.84
C GLY A 398 5.61 -20.91 3.33
N MET A 399 5.63 -19.70 2.80
CA MET A 399 6.87 -19.08 2.33
C MET A 399 7.80 -18.72 3.50
N PRO A 400 9.13 -18.81 3.32
CA PRO A 400 10.11 -18.43 4.33
C PRO A 400 9.95 -16.96 4.74
N GLU A 401 10.00 -16.70 6.07
CA GLU A 401 9.75 -15.37 6.63
C GLU A 401 10.74 -14.30 6.09
N HIS A 402 11.99 -14.67 5.81
CA HIS A 402 12.97 -13.75 5.25
C HIS A 402 12.64 -13.25 3.84
N LEU A 403 11.82 -13.98 3.06
CA LEU A 403 11.28 -13.52 1.78
C LEU A 403 10.09 -12.57 1.97
N ILE A 404 9.27 -12.85 2.99
CA ILE A 404 8.03 -12.11 3.27
C ILE A 404 8.34 -10.74 3.89
N THR A 405 9.32 -10.69 4.81
CA THR A 405 9.70 -9.47 5.54
C THR A 405 10.76 -8.64 4.83
N ARG A 406 11.10 -8.98 3.61
CA ARG A 406 12.05 -8.19 2.82
C ARG A 406 11.62 -6.73 2.73
N HIS A 407 12.58 -5.83 2.97
CA HIS A 407 12.37 -4.42 2.68
C HIS A 407 12.11 -4.21 1.20
N PRO A 408 11.30 -3.21 0.82
CA PRO A 408 11.20 -2.80 -0.56
C PRO A 408 12.59 -2.54 -1.14
N PHE A 409 12.81 -3.00 -2.36
CA PHE A 409 14.06 -2.78 -3.09
C PHE A 409 13.69 -2.25 -4.47
N PRO A 410 14.32 -1.15 -4.92
CA PRO A 410 13.95 -0.53 -6.19
C PRO A 410 14.27 -1.45 -7.38
N GLY A 411 13.44 -1.37 -8.44
CA GLY A 411 13.65 -2.16 -9.67
C GLY A 411 15.04 -1.99 -10.28
N PRO A 412 15.62 -0.75 -10.34
CA PRO A 412 16.99 -0.55 -10.80
C PRO A 412 18.07 -1.07 -9.85
N GLY A 413 17.71 -1.67 -8.72
CA GLY A 413 18.65 -2.20 -7.76
C GLY A 413 19.53 -1.13 -7.10
N LEU A 414 20.80 -1.45 -6.88
CA LEU A 414 21.78 -0.52 -6.30
C LEU A 414 22.16 0.64 -7.24
N ALA A 415 21.76 0.61 -8.50
CA ALA A 415 22.07 1.68 -9.46
C ALA A 415 21.60 3.07 -8.99
N VAL A 416 20.41 3.15 -8.34
CA VAL A 416 19.85 4.41 -7.81
C VAL A 416 20.43 4.80 -6.45
N ARG A 417 21.41 4.05 -5.96
CA ARG A 417 22.17 4.30 -4.72
C ARG A 417 23.65 4.58 -4.99
N ILE A 418 24.05 4.70 -6.26
CA ILE A 418 25.38 5.13 -6.67
C ILE A 418 25.26 6.48 -7.38
N LEU A 419 25.61 7.56 -6.70
CA LEU A 419 25.59 8.90 -7.29
C LEU A 419 26.69 9.03 -8.34
N GLY A 420 26.31 9.33 -9.59
CA GLY A 420 27.22 9.36 -10.73
C GLY A 420 27.17 8.11 -11.60
N ASP A 421 28.21 7.86 -12.38
CA ASP A 421 28.31 6.71 -13.28
C ASP A 421 28.46 5.37 -12.51
N ILE A 422 28.00 4.30 -13.10
CA ILE A 422 28.00 2.95 -12.52
C ILE A 422 29.16 2.14 -13.07
N THR A 423 29.94 1.54 -12.17
CA THR A 423 31.00 0.59 -12.52
C THR A 423 30.92 -0.66 -11.65
N PRO A 424 31.42 -1.81 -12.11
CA PRO A 424 31.46 -3.03 -11.28
C PRO A 424 32.17 -2.83 -9.94
N GLU A 425 33.22 -2.00 -9.90
CA GLU A 425 33.93 -1.67 -8.67
C GLU A 425 33.06 -0.90 -7.67
N LYS A 426 32.36 0.15 -8.12
CA LYS A 426 31.45 0.94 -7.29
C LYS A 426 30.28 0.11 -6.76
N VAL A 427 29.74 -0.77 -7.59
CA VAL A 427 28.67 -1.71 -7.17
C VAL A 427 29.22 -2.64 -6.09
N ARG A 428 30.42 -3.21 -6.23
CA ARG A 428 31.03 -4.06 -5.19
C ARG A 428 31.23 -3.31 -3.88
N ILE A 429 31.77 -2.08 -3.94
CA ILE A 429 31.94 -1.23 -2.73
C ILE A 429 30.60 -1.05 -2.02
N LEU A 430 29.55 -0.70 -2.78
CA LEU A 430 28.21 -0.49 -2.22
C LEU A 430 27.59 -1.79 -1.68
N GLN A 431 27.75 -2.92 -2.40
CA GLN A 431 27.32 -4.23 -1.94
C GLN A 431 27.96 -4.64 -0.60
N ASP A 432 29.25 -4.40 -0.46
CA ASP A 432 29.97 -4.73 0.77
C ASP A 432 29.52 -3.86 1.95
N ALA A 433 29.33 -2.56 1.73
CA ALA A 433 28.84 -1.65 2.76
C ALA A 433 27.37 -1.93 3.14
N ASP A 434 26.50 -2.19 2.16
CA ASP A 434 25.08 -2.51 2.37
C ASP A 434 24.90 -3.85 3.11
N ASP A 435 25.71 -4.85 2.79
CA ASP A 435 25.71 -6.16 3.48
C ASP A 435 26.03 -6.03 4.98
N ILE A 436 27.05 -5.23 5.32
CA ILE A 436 27.40 -4.94 6.73
C ILE A 436 26.24 -4.25 7.43
N TYR A 437 25.66 -3.23 6.81
CA TYR A 437 24.58 -2.45 7.40
C TYR A 437 23.31 -3.30 7.63
N ILE A 438 22.87 -4.03 6.61
CA ILE A 438 21.67 -4.87 6.70
C ILE A 438 21.83 -6.02 7.70
N LYS A 439 23.01 -6.68 7.73
CA LYS A 439 23.31 -7.71 8.73
C LYS A 439 23.34 -7.13 10.14
N GLY A 440 23.91 -5.93 10.29
CA GLY A 440 23.91 -5.22 11.56
C GLY A 440 22.49 -4.93 12.06
N LEU A 441 21.60 -4.40 11.20
CA LEU A 441 20.19 -4.14 11.54
C LEU A 441 19.45 -5.41 11.97
N ARG A 442 19.69 -6.55 11.31
CA ARG A 442 19.08 -7.85 11.66
C ARG A 442 19.59 -8.42 12.96
N ALA A 443 20.86 -8.21 13.25
CA ALA A 443 21.50 -8.74 14.45
C ALA A 443 21.21 -7.92 15.72
N TYR A 444 20.96 -6.61 15.60
CA TYR A 444 20.71 -5.75 16.74
C TYR A 444 19.25 -5.87 17.19
N LYS A 445 19.05 -6.41 18.40
CA LYS A 445 17.74 -6.62 19.01
C LYS A 445 17.38 -5.48 19.95
N VAL A 446 16.13 -5.08 19.91
CA VAL A 446 15.54 -4.10 20.81
C VAL A 446 14.28 -4.65 21.44
N ARG A 447 14.01 -4.22 22.67
CA ARG A 447 12.81 -4.59 23.40
C ARG A 447 11.84 -3.42 23.37
N LEU A 448 10.64 -3.67 22.86
CA LEU A 448 9.58 -2.68 22.73
C LEU A 448 8.41 -3.01 23.65
N SER A 449 7.69 -1.98 24.12
CA SER A 449 6.52 -2.13 24.97
C SER A 449 5.40 -1.16 24.56
N GLY A 450 4.22 -1.33 25.13
CA GLY A 450 3.11 -0.40 24.98
C GLY A 450 2.71 -0.16 23.51
N GLU A 451 2.65 1.09 23.10
CA GLU A 451 2.21 1.51 21.78
C GLU A 451 3.19 1.10 20.66
N GLU A 452 4.49 1.17 20.91
CA GLU A 452 5.52 0.79 19.94
C GLU A 452 5.44 -0.70 19.59
N ALA A 453 5.28 -1.55 20.61
CA ALA A 453 5.08 -2.98 20.40
C ALA A 453 3.82 -3.26 19.56
N ARG A 454 2.72 -2.57 19.86
CA ARG A 454 1.45 -2.70 19.09
C ARG A 454 1.62 -2.27 17.65
N LYS A 455 2.33 -1.17 17.36
CA LYS A 455 2.58 -0.71 15.98
C LYS A 455 3.35 -1.74 15.16
N VAL A 456 4.40 -2.32 15.75
CA VAL A 456 5.23 -3.33 15.08
C VAL A 456 4.45 -4.61 14.82
N LEU A 457 3.65 -5.08 15.79
CA LEU A 457 2.78 -6.24 15.61
C LEU A 457 1.68 -5.99 14.57
N ALA A 458 1.08 -4.80 14.58
CA ALA A 458 0.07 -4.42 13.56
C ALA A 458 0.65 -4.33 12.15
N ALA A 459 1.94 -4.02 12.02
CA ALA A 459 2.65 -4.09 10.73
C ALA A 459 2.93 -5.54 10.28
N GLY A 460 2.52 -6.53 11.08
CA GLY A 460 2.64 -7.95 10.74
C GLY A 460 4.03 -8.54 11.00
N VAL A 461 4.84 -7.90 11.83
CA VAL A 461 6.12 -8.48 12.29
C VAL A 461 5.82 -9.61 13.26
N PRO A 462 6.30 -10.84 13.02
CA PRO A 462 6.09 -11.95 13.92
C PRO A 462 6.96 -11.78 15.16
N ALA A 463 6.33 -11.52 16.29
CA ALA A 463 7.00 -11.49 17.58
C ALA A 463 6.03 -11.91 18.68
N ASP A 464 6.53 -12.69 19.62
CA ASP A 464 5.76 -13.12 20.78
C ASP A 464 5.79 -12.05 21.87
N MET A 465 4.63 -11.66 22.36
CA MET A 465 4.55 -10.74 23.49
C MET A 465 4.78 -11.50 24.80
N LYS A 466 5.83 -11.11 25.52
CA LYS A 466 6.15 -11.63 26.87
C LYS A 466 6.19 -10.47 27.85
N ASP A 467 5.47 -10.62 28.95
CA ASP A 467 5.42 -9.59 30.02
C ASP A 467 5.11 -8.16 29.50
N GLY A 468 4.22 -8.06 28.48
CA GLY A 468 3.87 -6.77 27.86
C GLY A 468 4.95 -6.19 26.95
N THR A 469 6.00 -6.94 26.63
CA THR A 469 7.10 -6.53 25.73
C THR A 469 7.28 -7.51 24.57
N ILE A 470 7.83 -7.02 23.46
CA ILE A 470 8.30 -7.83 22.33
C ILE A 470 9.79 -7.58 22.09
N GLU A 471 10.50 -8.58 21.60
CA GLU A 471 11.87 -8.43 21.14
C GLU A 471 11.91 -8.56 19.62
N VAL A 472 12.38 -7.52 18.94
CA VAL A 472 12.47 -7.44 17.48
C VAL A 472 13.84 -6.89 17.04
N SER A 473 14.21 -7.14 15.79
CA SER A 473 15.43 -6.53 15.24
C SER A 473 15.18 -5.07 14.82
N LEU A 474 16.25 -4.27 14.72
CA LEU A 474 16.15 -2.94 14.10
C LEU A 474 15.66 -3.05 12.64
N TYR A 475 16.01 -4.13 11.94
CA TYR A 475 15.52 -4.40 10.59
C TYR A 475 14.00 -4.46 10.53
N ASP A 476 13.36 -5.10 11.50
CA ASP A 476 11.90 -5.27 11.52
C ASP A 476 11.16 -3.98 11.90
N GLN A 477 11.84 -2.98 12.46
CA GLN A 477 11.26 -1.70 12.84
C GLN A 477 11.28 -0.66 11.73
N VAL A 478 12.16 -0.81 10.74
CA VAL A 478 12.29 0.13 9.63
C VAL A 478 11.57 -0.40 8.39
N TRP A 479 10.95 0.50 7.65
CA TRP A 479 10.24 0.15 6.42
C TRP A 479 11.22 -0.18 5.28
N GLN A 480 12.31 0.60 5.18
CA GLN A 480 13.39 0.39 4.22
C GLN A 480 14.72 0.89 4.79
N ALA A 481 15.80 0.18 4.49
CA ALA A 481 17.16 0.59 4.79
C ALA A 481 18.11 0.26 3.64
N GLY A 482 19.18 1.04 3.53
CA GLY A 482 20.24 0.83 2.56
C GLY A 482 21.39 1.82 2.72
N VAL A 483 22.43 1.58 1.96
CA VAL A 483 23.59 2.44 1.85
C VAL A 483 23.61 3.14 0.50
N ILE A 484 24.02 4.39 0.46
CA ILE A 484 24.20 5.21 -0.74
C ILE A 484 25.69 5.50 -0.89
N LEU A 485 26.26 5.24 -2.06
CA LEU A 485 27.65 5.57 -2.39
C LEU A 485 27.73 6.95 -3.04
N LEU A 486 28.38 7.88 -2.36
CA LEU A 486 28.62 9.25 -2.86
C LEU A 486 29.85 9.24 -3.79
N SER A 487 29.76 8.53 -4.91
CA SER A 487 30.91 8.22 -5.78
C SER A 487 31.49 9.44 -6.50
N THR A 488 30.75 10.53 -6.56
CA THR A 488 31.21 11.80 -7.15
C THR A 488 32.05 12.65 -6.19
N VAL A 489 32.12 12.23 -4.92
CA VAL A 489 32.85 12.94 -3.86
C VAL A 489 34.03 12.10 -3.37
N ARG A 490 35.15 12.76 -3.07
CA ARG A 490 36.30 12.17 -2.38
C ARG A 490 36.45 12.82 -1.01
N SER A 491 36.55 11.98 0.01
CA SER A 491 36.78 12.39 1.39
C SER A 491 38.24 12.15 1.78
N VAL A 492 38.79 13.11 2.50
CA VAL A 492 40.13 12.93 3.09
C VAL A 492 40.01 12.05 4.33
N GLY A 493 40.82 11.02 4.39
CA GLY A 493 40.97 10.13 5.55
C GLY A 493 42.44 10.04 5.96
N VAL A 494 42.66 9.51 7.14
CA VAL A 494 43.99 9.13 7.65
C VAL A 494 43.89 7.67 8.05
N MET A 495 44.64 6.80 7.36
CA MET A 495 44.73 5.38 7.67
C MET A 495 46.22 5.04 7.90
N GLY A 496 46.56 4.70 9.14
CA GLY A 496 47.95 4.65 9.55
C GLY A 496 48.57 6.06 9.52
N ASP A 497 49.75 6.20 8.95
CA ASP A 497 50.47 7.48 8.83
C ASP A 497 50.25 8.17 7.46
N GLU A 498 49.36 7.62 6.59
CA GLU A 498 49.14 8.15 5.25
C GLU A 498 47.76 8.75 5.08
N ARG A 499 47.66 9.80 4.22
CA ARG A 499 46.40 10.37 3.81
C ARG A 499 45.75 9.48 2.74
N THR A 500 44.46 9.20 2.92
CA THR A 500 43.64 8.48 1.91
C THR A 500 42.60 9.41 1.30
N TYR A 501 42.21 9.14 0.04
CA TYR A 501 41.20 9.88 -0.70
C TYR A 501 40.18 8.88 -1.25
N GLU A 502 39.19 8.55 -0.42
CA GLU A 502 38.19 7.55 -0.74
C GLU A 502 36.79 8.13 -0.72
N HIS A 503 35.79 7.30 -1.04
CA HIS A 503 34.40 7.76 -1.10
C HIS A 503 33.74 7.79 0.29
N PRO A 504 32.90 8.78 0.58
CA PRO A 504 31.93 8.67 1.66
C PRO A 504 30.73 7.81 1.26
N VAL A 505 30.09 7.19 2.26
CA VAL A 505 28.79 6.55 2.12
C VAL A 505 27.78 7.19 3.07
N ALA A 506 26.49 7.21 2.66
CA ALA A 506 25.39 7.61 3.52
C ALA A 506 24.55 6.38 3.87
N LEU A 507 24.34 6.15 5.17
CA LEU A 507 23.34 5.20 5.65
C LEU A 507 21.98 5.86 5.60
N ARG A 508 20.97 5.15 5.14
CA ARG A 508 19.58 5.58 5.17
C ARG A 508 18.73 4.49 5.77
N ALA A 509 17.85 4.87 6.70
CA ALA A 509 16.77 4.04 7.19
C ALA A 509 15.53 4.92 7.39
N VAL A 510 14.39 4.45 6.96
CA VAL A 510 13.13 5.18 7.06
C VAL A 510 12.02 4.32 7.66
N THR A 511 11.13 4.99 8.39
CA THR A 511 9.85 4.45 8.85
C THR A 511 8.75 5.01 7.96
N SER A 512 7.80 4.19 7.56
CA SER A 512 6.65 4.57 6.75
C SER A 512 5.53 3.55 6.90
N THR A 513 4.31 3.95 6.62
CA THR A 513 3.16 3.04 6.51
C THR A 513 2.74 2.78 5.07
N ASP A 514 2.95 3.75 4.19
CA ASP A 514 2.38 3.76 2.83
C ASP A 514 3.39 4.17 1.74
N ALA A 515 4.63 4.48 2.10
CA ALA A 515 5.67 5.04 1.23
C ALA A 515 5.36 6.44 0.66
N MET A 516 4.18 7.01 0.89
CA MET A 516 3.85 8.37 0.47
C MET A 516 4.52 9.39 1.36
N THR A 517 4.48 9.15 2.66
CA THR A 517 5.21 9.88 3.69
C THR A 517 6.19 8.95 4.39
N ALA A 518 7.36 9.46 4.74
CA ALA A 518 8.35 8.70 5.48
C ALA A 518 9.15 9.62 6.40
N ASP A 519 9.50 9.11 7.56
CA ASP A 519 10.43 9.76 8.46
C ASP A 519 11.71 8.95 8.59
N TRP A 520 12.83 9.60 8.92
CA TRP A 520 14.06 8.90 9.16
C TRP A 520 13.99 8.09 10.46
N ALA A 521 14.60 6.91 10.48
CA ALA A 521 14.58 6.04 11.64
C ALA A 521 15.61 6.48 12.70
N HIS A 522 15.20 6.57 13.96
CA HIS A 522 16.08 6.90 15.08
C HIS A 522 16.86 5.64 15.51
N LEU A 523 18.00 5.41 14.86
CA LEU A 523 18.86 4.28 15.20
C LEU A 523 19.73 4.58 16.43
N PRO A 524 20.02 3.57 17.28
CA PRO A 524 20.91 3.72 18.44
C PRO A 524 22.32 4.17 18.04
N TYR A 525 22.90 5.10 18.80
CA TYR A 525 24.24 5.64 18.48
C TYR A 525 25.35 4.59 18.54
N ASP A 526 25.28 3.65 19.48
CA ASP A 526 26.23 2.53 19.61
C ASP A 526 26.14 1.59 18.39
N PHE A 527 24.94 1.33 17.87
CA PHE A 527 24.73 0.62 16.62
C PHE A 527 25.38 1.35 15.44
N MET A 528 25.11 2.66 15.30
CA MET A 528 25.67 3.46 14.20
C MET A 528 27.19 3.52 14.27
N ALA A 529 27.77 3.69 15.47
CA ALA A 529 29.22 3.69 15.68
C ALA A 529 29.84 2.35 15.29
N LYS A 530 29.22 1.23 15.68
CA LYS A 530 29.67 -0.12 15.32
C LYS A 530 29.66 -0.34 13.80
N VAL A 531 28.56 -0.02 13.15
CA VAL A 531 28.41 -0.19 11.68
C VAL A 531 29.39 0.70 10.93
N SER A 532 29.55 1.96 11.34
CA SER A 532 30.52 2.89 10.75
C SER A 532 31.95 2.34 10.82
N ASN A 533 32.38 1.89 12.01
CA ASN A 533 33.68 1.28 12.19
C ASN A 533 33.87 0.03 11.31
N GLU A 534 32.87 -0.82 11.24
CA GLU A 534 32.93 -2.06 10.46
C GLU A 534 33.04 -1.78 8.95
N ILE A 535 32.25 -0.81 8.43
CA ILE A 535 32.31 -0.40 7.02
C ILE A 535 33.71 0.16 6.71
N ILE A 536 34.19 1.14 7.47
CA ILE A 536 35.48 1.77 7.21
C ILE A 536 36.65 0.76 7.26
N ASN A 537 36.61 -0.21 8.17
CA ASN A 537 37.67 -1.18 8.31
C ASN A 537 37.63 -2.33 7.28
N LYS A 538 36.46 -2.69 6.78
CA LYS A 538 36.29 -3.87 5.90
C LYS A 538 36.02 -3.53 4.44
N VAL A 539 35.52 -2.33 4.14
CA VAL A 539 35.15 -1.94 2.77
C VAL A 539 36.22 -1.02 2.20
N ARG A 540 37.07 -1.58 1.33
CA ARG A 540 38.09 -0.78 0.61
C ARG A 540 37.38 0.22 -0.31
N GLY A 541 37.85 1.47 -0.29
CA GLY A 541 37.26 2.56 -1.09
C GLY A 541 36.29 3.44 -0.30
N VAL A 542 36.09 3.18 1.01
CA VAL A 542 35.25 3.98 1.92
C VAL A 542 36.04 4.41 3.14
N ASN A 543 36.11 5.71 3.41
CA ASN A 543 36.77 6.27 4.60
C ASN A 543 35.85 7.16 5.45
N ARG A 544 34.55 7.29 5.10
CA ARG A 544 33.59 8.13 5.84
C ARG A 544 32.18 7.57 5.73
N VAL A 545 31.47 7.56 6.87
CA VAL A 545 30.07 7.17 6.95
C VAL A 545 29.25 8.34 7.48
N CYS A 546 28.17 8.69 6.78
CA CYS A 546 27.17 9.68 7.17
C CYS A 546 25.84 8.99 7.45
N TYR A 547 24.89 9.69 8.08
CA TYR A 547 23.51 9.22 8.24
C TYR A 547 22.54 10.28 7.68
N ASP A 548 21.61 9.87 6.80
CA ASP A 548 20.61 10.77 6.21
C ASP A 548 19.39 10.87 7.12
N ILE A 549 19.14 12.08 7.64
CA ILE A 549 18.05 12.43 8.57
C ILE A 549 16.91 13.20 7.88
N SER A 550 16.74 13.05 6.58
CA SER A 550 15.71 13.78 5.82
C SER A 550 14.39 13.03 5.79
N SER A 551 13.28 13.73 6.05
CA SER A 551 11.91 13.20 5.94
C SER A 551 11.40 13.29 4.50
N LYS A 552 10.40 12.49 4.15
CA LYS A 552 9.63 12.60 2.90
C LYS A 552 8.19 13.06 3.21
N PRO A 553 7.73 14.21 2.69
CA PRO A 553 8.49 15.24 1.99
C PRO A 553 9.45 16.01 2.92
N PRO A 554 10.41 16.86 2.43
CA PRO A 554 10.62 17.18 1.00
C PRO A 554 11.52 16.19 0.25
N ALA A 555 12.32 15.38 0.95
CA ALA A 555 13.18 14.40 0.32
C ALA A 555 12.38 13.19 -0.22
N THR A 556 13.04 12.35 -1.02
CA THR A 556 12.55 11.03 -1.42
C THR A 556 13.14 9.93 -0.53
N ILE A 557 12.62 8.70 -0.62
CA ILE A 557 13.19 7.56 0.12
C ILE A 557 14.52 7.15 -0.52
N GLU A 558 14.54 6.93 -1.83
CA GLU A 558 15.79 6.73 -2.59
C GLU A 558 16.39 8.08 -2.99
N TRP A 559 17.71 8.14 -3.21
CA TRP A 559 18.41 9.38 -3.55
C TRP A 559 18.37 9.71 -5.06
N GLU A 560 18.27 8.68 -5.91
CA GLU A 560 18.11 8.80 -7.37
C GLU A 560 16.86 8.08 -7.89
#